data_f3656e1f17a4988621c58e90bd804371
#
_entry.id   f3656e1f17a4988621c58e90bd804371
#
_cell.length_a   1.000
_cell.length_b   1.000
_cell.length_c   1.000
_cell.angle_alpha   90.00
_cell.angle_beta   90.00
_cell.angle_gamma   90.00
#
_symmetry.space_group_name_H-M   'P 1'
#
loop_
_entity.id
_entity.type
_entity.pdbx_description
1 polymer ?
#
loop_
_entity_poly.entity_id
_entity_poly.type
_entity_poly.pdbx_seq_one_letter_code
_entity_poly.pdbx_strand_id
1 'polypeptide(L)'
;MIEVKNLSKQFKVPTEKKGLFGPKKKNFLAVDSLEFNLEKGKVLSILGPNGCGKTTTLRMIAGMLEPSKGTAIVDGLDVRKHKHDVKSKIGYMTNNTSLYDRLNVVETIKFFADLNQIPEDVYKPRAEQLFEQLDMKNYLLKRIADLSTGMKQKTSIVRTLIHDPDVVILDEPTTGVDVTGQSVIIDLIKSIKDSGKTLIFSTHQLGEVRDIADQIVCMKSGKKVFDGTTQDFQALNPSKNFNEIFMELVDE
;
A
#
# COMPACT_ATOMS: atom_id res chain seq x y z
N MET A 1 -14.92 -5.22 -3.20
CA MET A 1 -14.34 -5.77 -4.45
C MET A 1 -13.56 -4.67 -5.17
N ILE A 2 -12.38 -4.99 -5.70
CA ILE A 2 -11.56 -4.04 -6.49
C ILE A 2 -11.36 -4.64 -7.87
N GLU A 3 -11.66 -3.83 -8.92
CA GLU A 3 -11.44 -4.21 -10.31
C GLU A 3 -10.50 -3.20 -10.95
N VAL A 4 -9.43 -3.67 -11.57
CA VAL A 4 -8.45 -2.85 -12.29
C VAL A 4 -8.54 -3.18 -13.78
N LYS A 5 -8.84 -2.17 -14.61
CA LYS A 5 -9.17 -2.35 -16.04
C LYS A 5 -8.26 -1.49 -16.92
N ASN A 6 -7.35 -2.12 -17.65
CA ASN A 6 -6.42 -1.46 -18.60
C ASN A 6 -5.69 -0.26 -17.99
N LEU A 7 -5.31 -0.37 -16.70
CA LEU A 7 -4.78 0.74 -15.92
C LEU A 7 -3.37 1.08 -16.39
N SER A 8 -3.17 2.32 -16.85
CA SER A 8 -1.86 2.78 -17.33
C SER A 8 -1.53 4.16 -16.79
N LYS A 9 -0.23 4.39 -16.55
CA LYS A 9 0.27 5.70 -16.16
C LYS A 9 1.54 6.08 -16.90
N GLN A 10 1.48 7.21 -17.57
CA GLN A 10 2.59 7.83 -18.28
C GLN A 10 2.97 9.15 -17.60
N PHE A 11 4.26 9.33 -17.36
CA PHE A 11 4.83 10.58 -16.87
C PHE A 11 5.68 11.25 -17.94
N LYS A 12 5.72 12.59 -17.92
CA LYS A 12 6.66 13.38 -18.72
C LYS A 12 7.89 13.68 -17.87
N VAL A 13 9.01 13.03 -18.15
CA VAL A 13 10.27 13.22 -17.43
C VAL A 13 11.26 14.05 -18.25
N PRO A 14 12.05 14.95 -17.62
CA PRO A 14 13.11 15.67 -18.31
C PRO A 14 14.13 14.70 -18.88
N THR A 15 14.71 15.01 -20.04
CA THR A 15 15.86 14.30 -20.60
C THR A 15 17.13 15.12 -20.40
N GLU A 16 18.28 14.47 -20.42
CA GLU A 16 19.59 15.15 -20.35
C GLU A 16 19.85 16.06 -21.57
N LYS A 17 19.15 15.83 -22.69
CA LYS A 17 19.28 16.66 -23.88
C LYS A 17 18.58 18.02 -23.69
N LYS A 18 19.39 19.07 -23.69
CA LYS A 18 18.89 20.46 -23.69
C LYS A 18 18.36 20.81 -25.09
N GLY A 19 17.12 21.27 -25.18
CA GLY A 19 16.58 21.93 -26.37
C GLY A 19 16.86 23.43 -26.32
N LEU A 20 16.55 24.16 -27.41
CA LEU A 20 16.75 25.60 -27.52
C LEU A 20 16.00 26.41 -26.42
N PHE A 21 14.91 25.86 -25.89
CA PHE A 21 14.04 26.46 -24.86
C PHE A 21 13.94 25.62 -23.58
N GLY A 22 14.94 24.81 -23.23
CA GLY A 22 14.99 24.01 -22.01
C GLY A 22 15.10 22.49 -22.25
N PRO A 23 15.06 21.66 -21.19
CA PRO A 23 15.21 20.22 -21.33
C PRO A 23 14.06 19.60 -22.12
N LYS A 24 14.37 18.77 -23.11
CA LYS A 24 13.35 17.97 -23.80
C LYS A 24 12.72 17.00 -22.80
N LYS A 25 11.40 16.78 -22.91
CA LYS A 25 10.69 15.81 -22.08
C LYS A 25 10.54 14.48 -22.84
N LYS A 26 10.75 13.37 -22.13
CA LYS A 26 10.50 12.01 -22.62
C LYS A 26 9.27 11.45 -21.87
N ASN A 27 8.44 10.71 -22.58
CA ASN A 27 7.39 9.95 -21.96
C ASN A 27 7.98 8.70 -21.29
N PHE A 28 7.65 8.52 -20.01
CA PHE A 28 7.98 7.33 -19.23
C PHE A 28 6.70 6.61 -18.83
N LEU A 29 6.53 5.38 -19.27
CA LEU A 29 5.38 4.54 -18.96
C LEU A 29 5.68 3.76 -17.67
N ALA A 30 5.12 4.23 -16.57
CA ALA A 30 5.35 3.65 -15.24
C ALA A 30 4.46 2.44 -14.96
N VAL A 31 3.27 2.39 -15.57
CA VAL A 31 2.32 1.26 -15.52
C VAL A 31 1.71 1.13 -16.90
N ASP A 32 1.68 -0.09 -17.44
CA ASP A 32 1.23 -0.41 -18.79
C ASP A 32 0.12 -1.48 -18.76
N SER A 33 -1.11 -1.05 -19.03
CA SER A 33 -2.28 -1.90 -19.26
C SER A 33 -2.51 -2.96 -18.19
N LEU A 34 -2.36 -2.56 -16.91
CA LEU A 34 -2.51 -3.47 -15.78
C LEU A 34 -3.98 -3.86 -15.60
N GLU A 35 -4.23 -5.16 -15.42
CA GLU A 35 -5.56 -5.72 -15.18
C GLU A 35 -5.49 -6.78 -14.09
N PHE A 36 -6.38 -6.69 -13.10
CA PHE A 36 -6.63 -7.72 -12.11
C PHE A 36 -7.93 -7.44 -11.35
N ASN A 37 -8.44 -8.45 -10.65
CA ASN A 37 -9.59 -8.33 -9.76
C ASN A 37 -9.20 -8.82 -8.37
N LEU A 38 -9.73 -8.17 -7.33
CA LEU A 38 -9.61 -8.61 -5.94
C LEU A 38 -10.99 -8.72 -5.32
N GLU A 39 -11.34 -9.88 -4.82
CA GLU A 39 -12.59 -10.10 -4.10
C GLU A 39 -12.62 -9.35 -2.77
N LYS A 40 -13.84 -9.04 -2.29
CA LYS A 40 -14.04 -8.44 -0.97
C LYS A 40 -13.54 -9.38 0.14
N GLY A 41 -12.85 -8.82 1.14
CA GLY A 41 -12.32 -9.58 2.27
C GLY A 41 -11.05 -10.37 1.96
N LYS A 42 -10.48 -10.22 0.76
CA LYS A 42 -9.23 -10.87 0.36
C LYS A 42 -8.04 -9.95 0.47
N VAL A 43 -6.86 -10.54 0.59
CA VAL A 43 -5.57 -9.85 0.65
C VAL A 43 -4.80 -10.08 -0.64
N LEU A 44 -4.48 -8.98 -1.34
CA LEU A 44 -3.63 -8.96 -2.52
C LEU A 44 -2.24 -8.42 -2.17
N SER A 45 -1.20 -9.14 -2.58
CA SER A 45 0.16 -8.60 -2.63
C SER A 45 0.51 -8.13 -4.04
N ILE A 46 0.97 -6.88 -4.17
CA ILE A 46 1.66 -6.40 -5.37
C ILE A 46 3.16 -6.57 -5.15
N LEU A 47 3.73 -7.58 -5.79
CA LEU A 47 5.12 -7.98 -5.67
C LEU A 47 5.93 -7.48 -6.87
N GLY A 48 7.18 -7.09 -6.67
CA GLY A 48 8.06 -6.68 -7.76
C GLY A 48 9.26 -5.86 -7.30
N PRO A 49 10.29 -5.72 -8.14
CA PRO A 49 11.47 -4.93 -7.82
C PRO A 49 11.16 -3.44 -7.64
N ASN A 50 12.11 -2.70 -7.07
CA ASN A 50 11.96 -1.26 -6.91
C ASN A 50 11.85 -0.57 -8.28
N GLY A 51 10.92 0.41 -8.37
CA GLY A 51 10.67 1.13 -9.63
C GLY A 51 9.81 0.40 -10.66
N CYS A 52 9.32 -0.83 -10.41
CA CYS A 52 8.47 -1.55 -11.36
C CYS A 52 7.03 -1.01 -11.49
N GLY A 53 6.62 -0.03 -10.65
CA GLY A 53 5.29 0.60 -10.75
C GLY A 53 4.34 0.31 -9.60
N LYS A 54 4.71 -0.42 -8.54
CA LYS A 54 3.85 -0.78 -7.38
C LYS A 54 3.17 0.45 -6.77
N THR A 55 3.94 1.39 -6.24
CA THR A 55 3.43 2.64 -5.64
C THR A 55 2.54 3.44 -6.60
N THR A 56 2.91 3.49 -7.88
CA THR A 56 2.11 4.18 -8.91
C THR A 56 0.75 3.52 -9.07
N THR A 57 0.71 2.19 -9.11
CA THR A 57 -0.52 1.39 -9.19
C THR A 57 -1.40 1.63 -7.96
N LEU A 58 -0.83 1.50 -6.75
CA LEU A 58 -1.57 1.72 -5.50
C LEU A 58 -2.18 3.13 -5.42
N ARG A 59 -1.42 4.17 -5.80
CA ARG A 59 -1.92 5.55 -5.83
C ARG A 59 -3.06 5.76 -6.83
N MET A 60 -3.04 5.06 -7.97
CA MET A 60 -4.15 5.12 -8.93
C MET A 60 -5.41 4.44 -8.38
N ILE A 61 -5.27 3.27 -7.75
CA ILE A 61 -6.39 2.55 -7.12
C ILE A 61 -6.99 3.38 -5.97
N ALA A 62 -6.15 4.06 -5.18
CA ALA A 62 -6.60 4.95 -4.10
C ALA A 62 -7.20 6.28 -4.58
N GLY A 63 -7.30 6.53 -5.90
CA GLY A 63 -7.79 7.81 -6.44
C GLY A 63 -6.89 9.02 -6.13
N MET A 64 -5.64 8.78 -5.71
CA MET A 64 -4.65 9.83 -5.43
C MET A 64 -3.88 10.26 -6.68
N LEU A 65 -3.80 9.39 -7.67
CA LEU A 65 -3.14 9.65 -8.94
C LEU A 65 -4.08 9.30 -10.08
N GLU A 66 -4.33 10.24 -10.98
CA GLU A 66 -5.19 10.01 -12.13
C GLU A 66 -4.50 9.09 -13.16
N PRO A 67 -5.13 7.98 -13.58
CA PRO A 67 -4.64 7.15 -14.66
C PRO A 67 -4.55 7.90 -15.99
N SER A 68 -3.54 7.59 -16.80
CA SER A 68 -3.46 8.09 -18.18
C SER A 68 -4.42 7.35 -19.13
N LYS A 69 -4.66 6.05 -18.85
CA LYS A 69 -5.65 5.20 -19.53
C LYS A 69 -6.24 4.21 -18.52
N GLY A 70 -7.40 3.67 -18.84
CA GLY A 70 -8.09 2.70 -18.01
C GLY A 70 -8.65 3.31 -16.74
N THR A 71 -9.06 2.47 -15.81
CA THR A 71 -9.60 2.88 -14.51
C THR A 71 -9.45 1.77 -13.47
N ALA A 72 -9.69 2.11 -12.20
CA ALA A 72 -9.97 1.15 -11.14
C ALA A 72 -11.38 1.40 -10.59
N ILE A 73 -12.04 0.34 -10.15
CA ILE A 73 -13.34 0.37 -9.49
C ILE A 73 -13.16 -0.20 -8.09
N VAL A 74 -13.52 0.57 -7.09
CA VAL A 74 -13.41 0.19 -5.67
C VAL A 74 -14.82 0.17 -5.08
N ASP A 75 -15.29 -0.99 -4.66
CA ASP A 75 -16.66 -1.20 -4.17
C ASP A 75 -17.74 -0.56 -5.07
N GLY A 76 -17.61 -0.77 -6.39
CA GLY A 76 -18.53 -0.25 -7.40
C GLY A 76 -18.29 1.21 -7.80
N LEU A 77 -17.35 1.92 -7.17
CA LEU A 77 -17.05 3.32 -7.44
C LEU A 77 -15.83 3.46 -8.36
N ASP A 78 -16.00 4.08 -9.52
CA ASP A 78 -14.92 4.40 -10.44
C ASP A 78 -14.02 5.51 -9.88
N VAL A 79 -12.72 5.25 -9.71
CA VAL A 79 -11.75 6.18 -9.13
C VAL A 79 -11.59 7.50 -9.90
N ARG A 80 -11.98 7.56 -11.17
CA ARG A 80 -11.93 8.78 -11.99
C ARG A 80 -13.16 9.65 -11.79
N LYS A 81 -14.31 9.04 -11.54
CA LYS A 81 -15.61 9.71 -11.44
C LYS A 81 -15.98 10.06 -10.00
N HIS A 82 -15.65 9.19 -9.06
CA HIS A 82 -16.05 9.26 -7.66
C HIS A 82 -14.85 9.39 -6.70
N LYS A 83 -13.90 10.30 -7.04
CA LYS A 83 -12.61 10.44 -6.31
C LYS A 83 -12.78 10.66 -4.80
N HIS A 84 -13.76 11.46 -4.40
CA HIS A 84 -13.99 11.76 -2.99
C HIS A 84 -14.53 10.53 -2.24
N ASP A 85 -15.56 9.88 -2.80
CA ASP A 85 -16.22 8.73 -2.17
C ASP A 85 -15.28 7.51 -2.08
N VAL A 86 -14.42 7.33 -3.10
CA VAL A 86 -13.38 6.30 -3.07
C VAL A 86 -12.39 6.57 -1.94
N LYS A 87 -11.91 7.82 -1.79
CA LYS A 87 -10.94 8.18 -0.73
C LYS A 87 -11.49 8.01 0.68
N SER A 88 -12.78 8.26 0.91
CA SER A 88 -13.41 8.06 2.23
C SER A 88 -13.51 6.59 2.63
N LYS A 89 -13.52 5.67 1.66
CA LYS A 89 -13.57 4.21 1.89
C LYS A 89 -12.21 3.57 2.06
N ILE A 90 -11.13 4.27 1.69
CA ILE A 90 -9.78 3.70 1.64
C ILE A 90 -8.90 4.28 2.74
N GLY A 91 -8.30 3.42 3.53
CA GLY A 91 -7.13 3.73 4.32
C GLY A 91 -5.88 3.54 3.45
N TYR A 92 -5.15 4.62 3.16
CA TYR A 92 -3.94 4.55 2.34
C TYR A 92 -2.69 4.97 3.13
N MET A 93 -1.76 4.04 3.26
CA MET A 93 -0.45 4.29 3.82
C MET A 93 0.59 4.37 2.71
N THR A 94 1.30 5.49 2.66
CA THR A 94 2.44 5.67 1.74
C THR A 94 3.73 5.22 2.41
N ASN A 95 4.70 4.78 1.62
CA ASN A 95 6.07 4.51 2.09
C ASN A 95 6.74 5.77 2.72
N ASN A 96 6.38 6.97 2.28
CA ASN A 96 6.83 8.22 2.89
C ASN A 96 5.80 8.68 3.93
N THR A 97 6.08 8.43 5.20
CA THR A 97 5.22 8.79 6.33
C THR A 97 5.26 10.30 6.56
N SER A 98 4.44 11.07 5.82
CA SER A 98 4.30 12.52 6.05
C SER A 98 3.52 12.76 7.36
N LEU A 99 4.19 12.58 8.49
CA LEU A 99 3.69 12.90 9.82
C LEU A 99 4.19 14.30 10.24
N TYR A 100 3.46 14.94 11.15
CA TYR A 100 3.83 16.28 11.65
C TYR A 100 4.85 16.17 12.79
N ASP A 101 6.08 16.56 12.55
CA ASP A 101 7.22 16.41 13.47
C ASP A 101 7.00 17.01 14.86
N ARG A 102 6.18 18.06 14.97
CA ARG A 102 5.92 18.79 16.23
C ARG A 102 4.89 18.11 17.14
N LEU A 103 4.05 17.26 16.58
CA LEU A 103 3.02 16.51 17.31
C LEU A 103 3.64 15.26 17.95
N ASN A 104 3.07 14.80 19.07
CA ASN A 104 3.31 13.45 19.57
C ASN A 104 2.39 12.44 18.88
N VAL A 105 2.52 11.13 19.20
CA VAL A 105 1.73 10.08 18.57
C VAL A 105 0.24 10.29 18.82
N VAL A 106 -0.16 10.52 20.08
CA VAL A 106 -1.58 10.71 20.46
C VAL A 106 -2.18 11.93 19.75
N GLU A 107 -1.48 13.06 19.75
CA GLU A 107 -1.90 14.28 19.05
C GLU A 107 -2.02 14.05 17.55
N THR A 108 -1.11 13.28 16.96
CA THR A 108 -1.17 12.92 15.53
C THR A 108 -2.44 12.13 15.24
N ILE A 109 -2.75 11.11 16.03
CA ILE A 109 -3.94 10.29 15.80
C ILE A 109 -5.22 11.09 16.02
N LYS A 110 -5.27 11.91 17.08
CA LYS A 110 -6.39 12.85 17.32
C LYS A 110 -6.59 13.78 16.11
N PHE A 111 -5.53 14.40 15.60
CA PHE A 111 -5.60 15.29 14.44
C PHE A 111 -6.23 14.60 13.22
N PHE A 112 -5.85 13.36 12.92
CA PHE A 112 -6.44 12.63 11.79
C PHE A 112 -7.85 12.13 12.09
N ALA A 113 -8.20 11.83 13.34
CA ALA A 113 -9.58 11.54 13.74
C ALA A 113 -10.48 12.77 13.55
N ASP A 114 -10.04 13.93 14.02
CA ASP A 114 -10.76 15.20 13.86
C ASP A 114 -10.93 15.56 12.36
N LEU A 115 -9.90 15.36 11.54
CA LEU A 115 -9.95 15.60 10.08
C LEU A 115 -11.00 14.71 9.39
N ASN A 116 -11.18 13.48 9.87
CA ASN A 116 -12.20 12.54 9.39
C ASN A 116 -13.54 12.68 10.15
N GLN A 117 -13.68 13.69 11.02
CA GLN A 117 -14.90 13.97 11.80
C GLN A 117 -15.36 12.79 12.66
N ILE A 118 -14.41 12.03 13.23
CA ILE A 118 -14.69 10.88 14.08
C ILE A 118 -14.84 11.35 15.53
N PRO A 119 -15.98 11.07 16.19
CA PRO A 119 -16.19 11.43 17.60
C PRO A 119 -15.14 10.81 18.53
N GLU A 120 -14.87 11.49 19.63
CA GLU A 120 -13.81 11.10 20.56
C GLU A 120 -14.06 9.74 21.22
N ASP A 121 -15.31 9.46 21.58
CA ASP A 121 -15.78 8.19 22.14
C ASP A 121 -15.67 7.02 21.14
N VAL A 122 -15.56 7.30 19.84
CA VAL A 122 -15.39 6.29 18.79
C VAL A 122 -13.89 6.08 18.49
N TYR A 123 -13.11 7.15 18.28
CA TYR A 123 -11.72 6.96 17.87
C TYR A 123 -10.79 6.54 19.01
N LYS A 124 -11.02 6.99 20.24
CA LYS A 124 -10.13 6.67 21.39
C LYS A 124 -10.02 5.15 21.64
N PRO A 125 -11.10 4.39 21.82
CA PRO A 125 -11.00 2.95 22.03
C PRO A 125 -10.30 2.24 20.87
N ARG A 126 -10.58 2.67 19.63
CA ARG A 126 -9.90 2.12 18.43
C ARG A 126 -8.41 2.44 18.42
N ALA A 127 -8.02 3.67 18.75
CA ALA A 127 -6.62 4.05 18.85
C ALA A 127 -5.88 3.23 19.92
N GLU A 128 -6.48 3.06 21.10
CA GLU A 128 -5.91 2.26 22.18
C GLU A 128 -5.71 0.81 21.77
N GLN A 129 -6.67 0.19 21.10
CA GLN A 129 -6.54 -1.17 20.55
C GLN A 129 -5.39 -1.27 19.55
N LEU A 130 -5.28 -0.32 18.60
CA LEU A 130 -4.22 -0.30 17.61
C LEU A 130 -2.85 -0.04 18.24
N PHE A 131 -2.76 0.83 19.25
CA PHE A 131 -1.53 1.06 20.01
C PHE A 131 -1.06 -0.19 20.74
N GLU A 132 -1.99 -0.97 21.28
CA GLU A 132 -1.68 -2.25 21.92
C GLU A 132 -1.20 -3.29 20.91
N GLN A 133 -1.95 -3.50 19.83
CA GLN A 133 -1.61 -4.45 18.76
C GLN A 133 -0.24 -4.16 18.12
N LEU A 134 0.15 -2.88 18.03
CA LEU A 134 1.42 -2.46 17.44
C LEU A 134 2.56 -2.27 18.46
N ASP A 135 2.32 -2.60 19.74
CA ASP A 135 3.31 -2.41 20.81
C ASP A 135 3.87 -0.96 20.85
N MET A 136 2.95 0.02 20.99
CA MET A 136 3.30 1.43 20.91
C MET A 136 3.29 2.16 22.26
N LYS A 137 2.83 1.50 23.37
CA LYS A 137 2.56 2.13 24.67
C LYS A 137 3.74 2.97 25.22
N ASN A 138 4.97 2.55 24.94
CA ASN A 138 6.19 3.15 25.52
C ASN A 138 6.59 4.50 24.89
N TYR A 139 5.95 4.94 23.80
CA TYR A 139 6.36 6.16 23.09
C TYR A 139 5.19 7.04 22.61
N LEU A 140 3.98 6.81 23.10
CA LEU A 140 2.78 7.57 22.69
C LEU A 140 2.91 9.09 22.88
N LEU A 141 3.64 9.52 23.91
CA LEU A 141 3.87 10.94 24.21
C LEU A 141 5.15 11.50 23.58
N LYS A 142 5.95 10.68 22.89
CA LYS A 142 7.13 11.17 22.17
C LYS A 142 6.72 11.92 20.91
N ARG A 143 7.43 13.01 20.59
CA ARG A 143 7.24 13.76 19.35
C ARG A 143 7.60 12.90 18.15
N ILE A 144 6.90 13.10 17.05
CA ILE A 144 7.17 12.38 15.78
C ILE A 144 8.61 12.58 15.32
N ALA A 145 9.19 13.79 15.53
CA ALA A 145 10.59 14.06 15.20
C ALA A 145 11.55 13.08 15.88
N ASP A 146 11.24 12.67 17.12
CA ASP A 146 12.10 11.85 17.99
C ASP A 146 11.89 10.34 17.82
N LEU A 147 11.00 9.93 16.92
CA LEU A 147 10.68 8.52 16.65
C LEU A 147 11.66 7.91 15.65
N SER A 148 11.99 6.62 15.87
CA SER A 148 12.67 5.80 14.86
C SER A 148 11.80 5.60 13.62
N THR A 149 12.39 5.16 12.52
CA THR A 149 11.66 4.84 11.28
C THR A 149 10.53 3.84 11.53
N GLY A 150 10.80 2.76 12.28
CA GLY A 150 9.80 1.75 12.62
C GLY A 150 8.66 2.30 13.48
N MET A 151 8.95 3.18 14.46
CA MET A 151 7.91 3.84 15.26
C MET A 151 7.05 4.79 14.40
N LYS A 152 7.65 5.54 13.47
CA LYS A 152 6.92 6.38 12.51
C LYS A 152 6.04 5.53 11.60
N GLN A 153 6.54 4.36 11.17
CA GLN A 153 5.79 3.43 10.35
C GLN A 153 4.54 2.90 11.07
N LYS A 154 4.70 2.42 12.31
CA LYS A 154 3.58 2.00 13.17
C LYS A 154 2.56 3.13 13.37
N THR A 155 3.02 4.35 13.65
CA THR A 155 2.14 5.54 13.79
C THR A 155 1.37 5.83 12.48
N SER A 156 2.02 5.67 11.33
CA SER A 156 1.38 5.83 10.03
C SER A 156 0.31 4.77 9.75
N ILE A 157 0.52 3.54 10.22
CA ILE A 157 -0.48 2.48 10.12
C ILE A 157 -1.71 2.82 10.98
N VAL A 158 -1.53 3.25 12.23
CA VAL A 158 -2.65 3.68 13.10
C VAL A 158 -3.44 4.81 12.45
N ARG A 159 -2.75 5.84 11.95
CA ARG A 159 -3.37 6.94 11.20
C ARG A 159 -4.22 6.43 10.03
N THR A 160 -3.73 5.44 9.31
CA THR A 160 -4.40 4.87 8.14
C THR A 160 -5.67 4.11 8.51
N LEU A 161 -5.72 3.53 9.71
CA LEU A 161 -6.81 2.68 10.17
C LEU A 161 -7.81 3.41 11.07
N ILE A 162 -7.52 4.63 11.54
CA ILE A 162 -8.31 5.30 12.57
C ILE A 162 -9.76 5.57 12.15
N HIS A 163 -10.02 5.80 10.86
CA HIS A 163 -11.35 6.03 10.31
C HIS A 163 -12.09 4.75 9.91
N ASP A 164 -11.55 3.57 10.24
CA ASP A 164 -12.14 2.25 10.01
C ASP A 164 -12.49 1.95 8.53
N PRO A 165 -11.55 2.07 7.61
CA PRO A 165 -11.82 1.90 6.19
C PRO A 165 -12.22 0.47 5.84
N ASP A 166 -13.09 0.30 4.82
CA ASP A 166 -13.45 -1.01 4.25
C ASP A 166 -12.30 -1.62 3.43
N VAL A 167 -11.50 -0.74 2.82
CA VAL A 167 -10.35 -1.11 1.99
C VAL A 167 -9.07 -0.51 2.58
N VAL A 168 -8.06 -1.34 2.80
CA VAL A 168 -6.76 -0.92 3.32
C VAL A 168 -5.70 -1.10 2.25
N ILE A 169 -4.93 -0.07 1.98
CA ILE A 169 -3.79 -0.10 1.04
C ILE A 169 -2.52 0.29 1.78
N LEU A 170 -1.54 -0.61 1.81
CA LEU A 170 -0.27 -0.42 2.51
C LEU A 170 0.89 -0.49 1.50
N ASP A 171 1.59 0.62 1.30
CA ASP A 171 2.73 0.70 0.40
C ASP A 171 4.03 0.45 1.18
N GLU A 172 4.58 -0.76 1.06
CA GLU A 172 5.77 -1.26 1.76
C GLU A 172 5.71 -1.07 3.30
N PRO A 173 4.74 -1.69 4.00
CA PRO A 173 4.46 -1.41 5.41
C PRO A 173 5.58 -1.77 6.38
N THR A 174 6.48 -2.68 6.02
CA THR A 174 7.55 -3.22 6.87
C THR A 174 8.93 -2.65 6.53
N THR A 175 9.03 -1.82 5.49
CA THR A 175 10.31 -1.25 5.04
C THR A 175 10.90 -0.33 6.13
N GLY A 176 12.17 -0.57 6.48
CA GLY A 176 12.87 0.21 7.51
C GLY A 176 12.49 -0.12 8.96
N VAL A 177 11.77 -1.21 9.17
CA VAL A 177 11.39 -1.74 10.48
C VAL A 177 12.26 -2.95 10.82
N ASP A 178 12.68 -3.09 12.08
CA ASP A 178 13.41 -4.27 12.55
C ASP A 178 12.56 -5.54 12.52
N VAL A 179 13.19 -6.71 12.63
CA VAL A 179 12.51 -8.02 12.52
C VAL A 179 11.34 -8.17 13.49
N THR A 180 11.50 -7.73 14.74
CA THR A 180 10.45 -7.78 15.76
C THR A 180 9.28 -6.88 15.38
N GLY A 181 9.57 -5.66 14.95
CA GLY A 181 8.55 -4.72 14.49
C GLY A 181 7.83 -5.17 13.22
N GLN A 182 8.54 -5.85 12.30
CA GLN A 182 7.92 -6.46 11.11
C GLN A 182 6.90 -7.53 11.51
N SER A 183 7.25 -8.44 12.44
CA SER A 183 6.32 -9.47 12.93
C SER A 183 5.02 -8.84 13.48
N VAL A 184 5.14 -7.80 14.29
CA VAL A 184 3.98 -7.09 14.87
C VAL A 184 3.09 -6.46 13.77
N ILE A 185 3.68 -5.90 12.71
CA ILE A 185 2.94 -5.34 11.58
C ILE A 185 2.25 -6.47 10.78
N ILE A 186 2.92 -7.60 10.56
CA ILE A 186 2.38 -8.77 9.89
C ILE A 186 1.17 -9.32 10.65
N ASP A 187 1.25 -9.42 11.97
CA ASP A 187 0.15 -9.90 12.80
C ASP A 187 -1.05 -8.93 12.77
N LEU A 188 -0.81 -7.63 12.74
CA LEU A 188 -1.87 -6.65 12.51
C LEU A 188 -2.52 -6.83 11.12
N ILE A 189 -1.74 -7.05 10.06
CA ILE A 189 -2.28 -7.29 8.71
C ILE A 189 -3.16 -8.55 8.70
N LYS A 190 -2.75 -9.62 9.40
CA LYS A 190 -3.58 -10.82 9.57
C LYS A 190 -4.88 -10.51 10.31
N SER A 191 -4.84 -9.71 11.38
CA SER A 191 -6.06 -9.32 12.10
C SER A 191 -7.02 -8.48 11.25
N ILE A 192 -6.49 -7.62 10.37
CA ILE A 192 -7.29 -6.87 9.39
C ILE A 192 -7.95 -7.82 8.39
N LYS A 193 -7.23 -8.82 7.89
CA LYS A 193 -7.78 -9.88 7.04
C LYS A 193 -8.91 -10.63 7.75
N ASP A 194 -8.69 -11.06 8.97
CA ASP A 194 -9.65 -11.84 9.76
C ASP A 194 -10.91 -11.02 10.08
N SER A 195 -10.82 -9.69 10.13
CA SER A 195 -11.99 -8.80 10.25
C SER A 195 -12.82 -8.67 8.97
N GLY A 196 -12.43 -9.32 7.87
CA GLY A 196 -13.14 -9.33 6.60
C GLY A 196 -12.92 -8.08 5.75
N LYS A 197 -11.95 -7.22 6.08
CA LYS A 197 -11.58 -6.06 5.27
C LYS A 197 -10.78 -6.48 4.03
N THR A 198 -10.96 -5.72 2.95
CA THR A 198 -10.16 -5.93 1.73
C THR A 198 -8.82 -5.21 1.88
N LEU A 199 -7.71 -5.90 1.61
CA LEU A 199 -6.38 -5.34 1.78
C LEU A 199 -5.52 -5.51 0.54
N ILE A 200 -4.80 -4.47 0.16
CA ILE A 200 -3.71 -4.53 -0.83
C ILE A 200 -2.44 -4.05 -0.15
N PHE A 201 -1.37 -4.82 -0.25
CA PHE A 201 -0.07 -4.32 0.17
C PHE A 201 0.98 -4.54 -0.91
N SER A 202 1.94 -3.62 -1.00
CA SER A 202 3.13 -3.82 -1.81
C SER A 202 4.29 -4.26 -0.93
N THR A 203 5.10 -5.15 -1.46
CA THR A 203 6.34 -5.58 -0.82
C THR A 203 7.35 -6.09 -1.86
N HIS A 204 8.59 -6.17 -1.44
CA HIS A 204 9.65 -6.91 -2.12
C HIS A 204 10.12 -8.11 -1.27
N GLN A 205 9.49 -8.35 -0.11
CA GLN A 205 9.80 -9.44 0.83
C GLN A 205 8.84 -10.62 0.62
N LEU A 206 9.34 -11.70 0.04
CA LEU A 206 8.54 -12.86 -0.35
C LEU A 206 7.99 -13.67 0.84
N GLY A 207 8.66 -13.63 1.99
CA GLY A 207 8.16 -14.25 3.23
C GLY A 207 6.79 -13.70 3.64
N GLU A 208 6.63 -12.37 3.59
CA GLU A 208 5.36 -11.70 3.90
C GLU A 208 4.23 -12.14 2.97
N VAL A 209 4.54 -12.24 1.67
CA VAL A 209 3.57 -12.63 0.64
C VAL A 209 3.00 -14.02 0.93
N ARG A 210 3.90 -15.00 1.18
CA ARG A 210 3.50 -16.39 1.45
C ARG A 210 2.59 -16.51 2.69
N ASP A 211 2.88 -15.71 3.72
CA ASP A 211 2.21 -15.84 5.02
C ASP A 211 0.87 -15.09 5.09
N ILE A 212 0.63 -14.11 4.22
CA ILE A 212 -0.51 -13.19 4.33
C ILE A 212 -1.41 -13.21 3.10
N ALA A 213 -0.83 -13.22 1.88
CA ALA A 213 -1.58 -12.97 0.65
C ALA A 213 -2.48 -14.14 0.25
N ASP A 214 -3.71 -13.84 -0.17
CA ASP A 214 -4.59 -14.78 -0.87
C ASP A 214 -4.29 -14.78 -2.37
N GLN A 215 -3.90 -13.60 -2.91
CA GLN A 215 -3.59 -13.38 -4.31
C GLN A 215 -2.29 -12.60 -4.46
N ILE A 216 -1.56 -12.91 -5.51
CA ILE A 216 -0.30 -12.25 -5.88
C ILE A 216 -0.44 -11.65 -7.28
N VAL A 217 -0.07 -10.39 -7.42
CA VAL A 217 0.19 -9.76 -8.71
C VAL A 217 1.66 -9.40 -8.76
N CYS A 218 2.45 -10.10 -9.61
CA CYS A 218 3.84 -9.73 -9.83
C CYS A 218 3.96 -8.70 -10.95
N MET A 219 4.77 -7.68 -10.70
CA MET A 219 5.04 -6.61 -11.65
C MET A 219 6.52 -6.53 -12.02
N LYS A 220 6.80 -6.34 -13.33
CA LYS A 220 8.14 -6.05 -13.88
C LYS A 220 8.00 -4.92 -14.89
N SER A 221 8.80 -3.85 -14.78
CA SER A 221 8.87 -2.74 -15.74
C SER A 221 7.48 -2.17 -16.14
N GLY A 222 6.59 -2.00 -15.16
CA GLY A 222 5.25 -1.45 -15.36
C GLY A 222 4.20 -2.45 -15.83
N LYS A 223 4.55 -3.70 -16.08
CA LYS A 223 3.65 -4.76 -16.59
C LYS A 223 3.41 -5.83 -15.55
N LYS A 224 2.27 -6.50 -15.64
CA LYS A 224 1.95 -7.71 -14.89
C LYS A 224 2.63 -8.90 -15.55
N VAL A 225 3.42 -9.65 -14.78
CA VAL A 225 4.07 -10.90 -15.23
C VAL A 225 3.45 -12.14 -14.59
N PHE A 226 2.72 -11.98 -13.49
CA PHE A 226 1.95 -13.05 -12.85
C PHE A 226 0.71 -12.48 -12.15
N ASP A 227 -0.36 -13.29 -12.10
CA ASP A 227 -1.60 -13.02 -11.36
C ASP A 227 -2.24 -14.35 -10.98
N GLY A 228 -2.36 -14.63 -9.68
CA GLY A 228 -2.91 -15.88 -9.17
C GLY A 228 -2.79 -15.99 -7.65
N THR A 229 -3.18 -17.14 -7.11
CA THR A 229 -3.03 -17.45 -5.68
C THR A 229 -1.56 -17.71 -5.32
N THR A 230 -1.26 -17.76 -4.01
CA THR A 230 0.06 -18.23 -3.52
C THR A 230 0.37 -19.66 -3.95
N GLN A 231 -0.67 -20.49 -4.09
CA GLN A 231 -0.55 -21.88 -4.56
C GLN A 231 -0.21 -21.91 -6.06
N ASP A 232 -0.90 -21.10 -6.89
CA ASP A 232 -0.60 -20.97 -8.33
C ASP A 232 0.84 -20.47 -8.54
N PHE A 233 1.29 -19.54 -7.69
CA PHE A 233 2.67 -19.04 -7.76
C PHE A 233 3.69 -20.14 -7.48
N GLN A 234 3.48 -20.95 -6.43
CA GLN A 234 4.36 -22.09 -6.12
C GLN A 234 4.29 -23.17 -7.22
N ALA A 235 3.14 -23.33 -7.88
CA ALA A 235 2.94 -24.31 -8.96
C ALA A 235 3.69 -23.94 -10.26
N LEU A 236 4.14 -22.68 -10.43
CA LEU A 236 4.98 -22.30 -11.58
C LEU A 236 6.27 -23.14 -11.64
N ASN A 237 6.85 -23.45 -10.49
CA ASN A 237 7.97 -24.38 -10.38
C ASN A 237 8.00 -25.06 -9.00
N PRO A 238 7.38 -26.25 -8.85
CA PRO A 238 7.29 -26.94 -7.56
C PRO A 238 8.63 -27.35 -6.95
N SER A 239 9.68 -27.44 -7.76
CA SER A 239 11.03 -27.79 -7.28
C SER A 239 11.82 -26.62 -6.72
N LYS A 240 11.34 -25.38 -6.92
CA LYS A 240 11.99 -24.14 -6.48
C LYS A 240 11.27 -23.51 -5.29
N ASN A 241 12.03 -22.78 -4.49
CA ASN A 241 11.44 -21.95 -3.45
C ASN A 241 10.85 -20.64 -4.04
N PHE A 242 10.05 -19.94 -3.24
CA PHE A 242 9.38 -18.69 -3.64
C PHE A 242 10.34 -17.62 -4.19
N ASN A 243 11.55 -17.52 -3.61
CA ASN A 243 12.55 -16.54 -4.04
C ASN A 243 13.09 -16.87 -5.44
N GLU A 244 13.39 -18.13 -5.71
CA GLU A 244 13.89 -18.59 -7.01
C GLU A 244 12.85 -18.40 -8.10
N ILE A 245 11.58 -18.71 -7.83
CA ILE A 245 10.46 -18.47 -8.76
C ILE A 245 10.32 -16.98 -9.07
N PHE A 246 10.38 -16.14 -8.04
CA PHE A 246 10.28 -14.69 -8.22
C PHE A 246 11.42 -14.13 -9.05
N MET A 247 12.67 -14.54 -8.77
CA MET A 247 13.84 -14.08 -9.51
C MET A 247 13.74 -14.45 -10.99
N GLU A 248 13.29 -15.65 -11.33
CA GLU A 248 13.04 -16.03 -12.73
C GLU A 248 12.04 -15.11 -13.43
N LEU A 249 10.95 -14.78 -12.76
CA LEU A 249 9.92 -13.90 -13.34
C LEU A 249 10.41 -12.45 -13.55
N VAL A 250 11.37 -11.99 -12.75
CA VAL A 250 11.84 -10.61 -12.83
C VAL A 250 13.19 -10.43 -13.51
N ASP A 251 14.00 -11.47 -13.70
CA ASP A 251 15.30 -11.42 -14.38
C ASP A 251 15.15 -11.65 -15.91
N GLU A 252 14.15 -12.40 -16.37
CA GLU A 252 13.81 -12.52 -17.81
C GLU A 252 13.12 -11.23 -18.34
#